data_3696364162c3b99fc8ae5f1a107bc4e4
#
_entry.id   3696364162c3b99fc8ae5f1a107bc4e4
#
_cell.length_a   1.000
_cell.length_b   1.000
_cell.length_c   1.000
_cell.angle_alpha   90.00
_cell.angle_beta   90.00
_cell.angle_gamma   90.00
#
_symmetry.space_group_name_H-M   'P 1'
#
loop_
_entity.id
_entity.type
_entity.pdbx_description
1 polymer ?
#
loop_
_entity_poly.entity_id
_entity_poly.type
_entity_poly.pdbx_seq_one_letter_code
_entity_poly.pdbx_strand_id
1 'polypeptide(L)'
;MALMTVYHGGYMAVKQPEIRKGHNTKDFGTGFYCTVIKEQAQRWARRYDTKVVSIYEVRLRPTLKIKEFKDMTNEWLNFIIACRSGIPHDFDIVIGAMADDQIYNYISDYMEGTITSEQFWVMAKFKYPTYQINFCTQKALKCLQYRDYEEVK
;
A
#
# COMPACT_ATOMS: atom_id res chain seq x y z
N MET A 1 -1.06 20.89 -10.20
CA MET A 1 -0.91 19.53 -9.65
C MET A 1 -1.75 18.54 -10.42
N ALA A 2 -1.19 17.38 -10.68
CA ALA A 2 -1.89 16.36 -11.44
C ALA A 2 -3.00 15.73 -10.60
N LEU A 3 -4.18 15.53 -11.20
CA LEU A 3 -5.23 14.71 -10.63
C LEU A 3 -4.95 13.25 -10.99
N MET A 4 -5.16 12.35 -10.03
CA MET A 4 -5.06 10.93 -10.33
C MET A 4 -6.25 10.21 -9.72
N THR A 5 -6.66 9.12 -10.35
CA THR A 5 -7.72 8.26 -9.83
C THR A 5 -7.09 7.09 -9.09
N VAL A 6 -7.54 6.85 -7.87
CA VAL A 6 -7.08 5.72 -7.08
C VAL A 6 -8.26 4.89 -6.59
N TYR A 7 -7.97 3.62 -6.26
CA TYR A 7 -8.95 2.63 -5.90
C TYR A 7 -8.58 1.98 -4.57
N HIS A 8 -9.59 1.72 -3.76
CA HIS A 8 -9.43 1.00 -2.48
C HIS A 8 -10.34 -0.22 -2.49
N GLY A 9 -9.76 -1.39 -2.36
CA GLY A 9 -10.51 -2.65 -2.29
C GLY A 9 -10.82 -3.03 -0.85
N GLY A 10 -12.08 -3.32 -0.57
CA GLY A 10 -12.51 -3.68 0.77
C GLY A 10 -13.87 -4.37 0.75
N TYR A 11 -14.57 -4.32 1.88
CA TYR A 11 -15.86 -4.98 2.03
C TYR A 11 -17.03 -4.00 1.98
N MET A 12 -16.77 -2.71 1.93
CA MET A 12 -17.80 -1.67 1.86
C MET A 12 -17.26 -0.43 1.17
N ALA A 13 -18.16 0.41 0.66
CA ALA A 13 -17.78 1.72 0.12
C ALA A 13 -17.31 2.61 1.26
N VAL A 14 -16.09 3.14 1.16
CA VAL A 14 -15.50 4.00 2.20
C VAL A 14 -15.59 5.45 1.74
N LYS A 15 -16.67 6.12 2.14
CA LYS A 15 -16.92 7.51 1.74
C LYS A 15 -16.05 8.50 2.50
N GLN A 16 -15.68 8.17 3.74
CA GLN A 16 -14.83 8.99 4.59
C GLN A 16 -13.65 8.14 5.08
N PRO A 17 -12.54 8.13 4.32
CA PRO A 17 -11.37 7.35 4.71
C PRO A 17 -10.83 7.77 6.08
N GLU A 18 -10.37 6.78 6.84
CA GLU A 18 -9.81 6.98 8.17
C GLU A 18 -8.48 6.25 8.30
N ILE A 19 -7.60 6.82 9.14
CA ILE A 19 -6.38 6.13 9.54
C ILE A 19 -6.76 5.16 10.65
N ARG A 20 -6.69 3.86 10.35
CA ARG A 20 -6.98 2.83 11.35
C ARG A 20 -5.70 2.44 12.05
N LYS A 21 -5.68 2.61 13.37
CA LYS A 21 -4.61 2.10 14.21
C LYS A 21 -4.85 0.62 14.43
N GLY A 22 -3.91 -0.21 14.03
CA GLY A 22 -3.99 -1.65 14.16
C GLY A 22 -2.62 -2.24 14.34
N HIS A 23 -2.51 -3.55 14.16
CA HIS A 23 -1.22 -4.21 14.19
C HIS A 23 -0.33 -3.69 13.06
N ASN A 24 0.94 -3.43 13.38
CA ASN A 24 1.92 -2.90 12.43
C ASN A 24 2.41 -4.02 11.51
N THR A 25 1.50 -4.60 10.71
CA THR A 25 1.83 -5.67 9.77
C THR A 25 1.75 -5.22 8.31
N LYS A 26 1.51 -3.92 8.11
CA LYS A 26 1.38 -3.33 6.77
C LYS A 26 2.74 -2.87 6.24
N ASP A 27 2.91 -2.97 4.93
CA ASP A 27 4.19 -2.67 4.25
C ASP A 27 4.72 -1.27 4.52
N PHE A 28 3.84 -0.28 4.52
CA PHE A 28 4.22 1.13 4.71
C PHE A 28 3.67 1.69 6.02
N GLY A 29 3.36 0.80 6.97
CA GLY A 29 2.83 1.19 8.27
C GLY A 29 1.34 1.46 8.27
N THR A 30 0.88 2.14 9.31
CA THR A 30 -0.52 2.49 9.50
C THR A 30 -0.94 3.51 8.44
N GLY A 31 -2.16 3.38 7.92
CA GLY A 31 -2.70 4.32 6.95
C GLY A 31 -3.89 3.78 6.18
N PHE A 32 -4.29 4.51 5.16
CA PHE A 32 -5.35 4.12 4.24
C PHE A 32 -4.72 3.79 2.89
N TYR A 33 -4.85 2.53 2.47
CA TYR A 33 -4.15 1.99 1.30
C TYR A 33 -5.00 2.04 0.05
N CYS A 34 -4.45 2.60 -1.02
CA CYS A 34 -5.07 2.67 -2.33
C CYS A 34 -4.09 2.19 -3.40
N THR A 35 -4.56 2.06 -4.63
CA THR A 35 -3.75 1.74 -5.80
C THR A 35 -4.29 2.45 -7.02
N VAL A 36 -3.42 2.73 -7.99
CA VAL A 36 -3.85 3.21 -9.31
C VAL A 36 -4.25 2.05 -10.22
N ILE A 37 -3.98 0.81 -9.82
CA ILE A 37 -4.28 -0.41 -10.60
C ILE A 37 -5.61 -0.97 -10.13
N LYS A 38 -6.68 -0.74 -10.90
CA LYS A 38 -8.04 -1.15 -10.53
C LYS A 38 -8.13 -2.66 -10.27
N GLU A 39 -7.49 -3.48 -11.10
CA GLU A 39 -7.49 -4.93 -10.94
C GLU A 39 -6.86 -5.37 -9.62
N GLN A 40 -5.85 -4.64 -9.14
CA GLN A 40 -5.25 -4.91 -7.85
C GLN A 40 -6.24 -4.62 -6.71
N ALA A 41 -6.97 -3.52 -6.79
CA ALA A 41 -8.01 -3.19 -5.81
C ALA A 41 -9.12 -4.25 -5.81
N GLN A 42 -9.50 -4.76 -6.98
CA GLN A 42 -10.47 -5.84 -7.10
C GLN A 42 -9.95 -7.12 -6.42
N ARG A 43 -8.66 -7.45 -6.61
CA ARG A 43 -8.05 -8.61 -5.94
C ARG A 43 -8.06 -8.44 -4.42
N TRP A 44 -7.80 -7.24 -3.92
CA TRP A 44 -7.90 -6.97 -2.48
C TRP A 44 -9.33 -7.17 -1.96
N ALA A 45 -10.33 -6.69 -2.71
CA ALA A 45 -11.73 -6.81 -2.33
C ALA A 45 -12.19 -8.27 -2.28
N ARG A 46 -11.63 -9.14 -3.13
CA ARG A 46 -12.02 -10.56 -3.20
C ARG A 46 -11.66 -11.37 -1.95
N ARG A 47 -10.95 -10.78 -1.01
CA ARG A 47 -10.69 -11.39 0.31
C ARG A 47 -11.92 -11.39 1.21
N TYR A 48 -12.93 -10.61 0.87
CA TYR A 48 -14.12 -10.40 1.70
C TYR A 48 -15.35 -11.03 1.05
N ASP A 49 -16.35 -11.32 1.87
CA ASP A 49 -17.65 -11.84 1.38
C ASP A 49 -18.36 -10.79 0.56
N THR A 50 -18.43 -9.57 1.07
CA THR A 50 -18.88 -8.41 0.30
C THR A 50 -17.65 -7.76 -0.32
N LYS A 51 -17.65 -7.57 -1.63
CA LYS A 51 -16.47 -7.14 -2.38
C LYS A 51 -16.76 -5.80 -3.04
N VAL A 52 -16.08 -4.76 -2.57
CA VAL A 52 -16.34 -3.39 -3.03
C VAL A 52 -15.02 -2.69 -3.32
N VAL A 53 -14.97 -1.99 -4.45
CA VAL A 53 -13.88 -1.07 -4.80
C VAL A 53 -14.41 0.34 -4.69
N SER A 54 -13.82 1.13 -3.81
CA SER A 54 -14.11 2.56 -3.68
C SER A 54 -13.18 3.35 -4.59
N ILE A 55 -13.69 4.40 -5.20
CA ILE A 55 -13.00 5.19 -6.23
C ILE A 55 -12.85 6.62 -5.75
N TYR A 56 -11.62 7.14 -5.82
CA TYR A 56 -11.29 8.50 -5.38
C TYR A 56 -10.52 9.24 -6.45
N GLU A 57 -10.69 10.56 -6.48
CA GLU A 57 -9.73 11.46 -7.12
C GLU A 57 -8.78 11.99 -6.07
N VAL A 58 -7.51 12.05 -6.41
CA VAL A 58 -6.46 12.54 -5.52
C VAL A 58 -5.84 13.79 -6.12
N ARG A 59 -5.74 14.83 -5.31
CA ARG A 59 -4.98 16.03 -5.65
C ARG A 59 -3.89 16.20 -4.60
N LEU A 60 -2.67 15.86 -4.97
CA LEU A 60 -1.52 15.97 -4.07
C LEU A 60 -1.17 17.45 -3.85
N ARG A 61 -0.88 17.80 -2.60
CA ARG A 61 -0.50 19.16 -2.22
C ARG A 61 1.02 19.25 -2.05
N PRO A 62 1.64 20.39 -2.42
CA PRO A 62 3.10 20.54 -2.31
C PRO A 62 3.64 20.44 -0.88
N THR A 63 2.80 20.66 0.12
CA THR A 63 3.22 20.63 1.53
C THR A 63 3.32 19.22 2.11
N LEU A 64 2.92 18.20 1.35
CA LEU A 64 2.97 16.81 1.83
C LEU A 64 4.38 16.25 1.73
N LYS A 65 4.76 15.48 2.74
CA LYS A 65 5.99 14.68 2.69
C LYS A 65 5.69 13.35 2.03
N ILE A 66 6.17 13.17 0.81
CA ILE A 66 5.89 11.99 0.00
C ILE A 66 7.19 11.21 -0.21
N LYS A 67 7.15 9.92 0.11
CA LYS A 67 8.24 8.99 -0.21
C LYS A 67 7.77 8.06 -1.32
N GLU A 68 8.47 8.08 -2.45
CA GLU A 68 8.16 7.21 -3.58
C GLU A 68 9.32 6.25 -3.83
N PHE A 69 9.01 4.96 -3.88
CA PHE A 69 9.94 3.91 -4.28
C PHE A 69 9.61 3.52 -5.71
N LYS A 70 10.41 3.97 -6.66
CA LYS A 70 10.19 3.66 -8.08
C LYS A 70 10.51 2.22 -8.41
N ASP A 71 11.44 1.63 -7.66
CA ASP A 71 11.89 0.26 -7.88
C ASP A 71 11.97 -0.49 -6.56
N MET A 72 11.98 -1.81 -6.65
CA MET A 72 12.22 -2.71 -5.52
C MET A 72 13.73 -2.75 -5.26
N THR A 73 14.17 -2.01 -4.26
CA THR A 73 15.58 -1.87 -3.90
C THR A 73 15.79 -2.27 -2.44
N ASN A 74 17.04 -2.28 -1.99
CA ASN A 74 17.33 -2.49 -0.57
C ASN A 74 16.68 -1.39 0.29
N GLU A 75 16.60 -0.17 -0.21
CA GLU A 75 15.90 0.92 0.50
C GLU A 75 14.43 0.58 0.70
N TRP A 76 13.75 0.11 -0.36
CA TRP A 76 12.35 -0.33 -0.29
C TRP A 76 12.19 -1.48 0.72
N LEU A 77 13.08 -2.49 0.63
CA LEU A 77 13.04 -3.66 1.51
C LEU A 77 13.22 -3.26 2.97
N ASN A 78 14.23 -2.44 3.26
CA ASN A 78 14.52 -1.98 4.62
C ASN A 78 13.36 -1.14 5.19
N PHE A 79 12.73 -0.34 4.36
CA PHE A 79 11.57 0.46 4.78
C PHE A 79 10.40 -0.45 5.16
N ILE A 80 10.10 -1.46 4.35
CA ILE A 80 9.02 -2.42 4.64
C ILE A 80 9.31 -3.17 5.95
N ILE A 81 10.55 -3.63 6.13
CA ILE A 81 10.94 -4.33 7.35
C ILE A 81 10.72 -3.44 8.57
N ALA A 82 11.16 -2.19 8.50
CA ALA A 82 10.99 -1.23 9.59
C ALA A 82 9.51 -1.01 9.91
N CYS A 83 8.68 -0.78 8.90
CA CYS A 83 7.24 -0.54 9.10
C CYS A 83 6.54 -1.76 9.69
N ARG A 84 6.84 -2.94 9.19
CA ARG A 84 6.23 -4.18 9.71
C ARG A 84 6.72 -4.51 11.12
N SER A 85 7.88 -3.97 11.51
CA SER A 85 8.43 -4.10 12.87
C SER A 85 7.87 -3.04 13.83
N GLY A 86 7.00 -2.15 13.35
CA GLY A 86 6.37 -1.14 14.18
C GLY A 86 7.14 0.15 14.31
N ILE A 87 8.19 0.35 13.52
CA ILE A 87 8.97 1.59 13.54
C ILE A 87 8.21 2.67 12.79
N PRO A 88 7.85 3.79 13.43
CA PRO A 88 7.11 4.86 12.78
C PRO A 88 7.99 5.65 11.82
N HIS A 89 7.35 6.30 10.85
CA HIS A 89 8.00 7.27 9.97
C HIS A 89 7.15 8.55 9.93
N ASP A 90 7.68 9.61 9.35
CA ASP A 90 7.03 10.91 9.33
C ASP A 90 6.54 11.32 7.93
N PHE A 91 6.42 10.38 7.00
CA PHE A 91 5.87 10.66 5.68
C PHE A 91 4.34 10.75 5.74
N ASP A 92 3.78 11.66 4.96
CA ASP A 92 2.33 11.76 4.78
C ASP A 92 1.81 10.71 3.82
N ILE A 93 2.58 10.44 2.76
CA ILE A 93 2.22 9.46 1.73
C ILE A 93 3.46 8.63 1.38
N VAL A 94 3.28 7.32 1.27
CA VAL A 94 4.32 6.40 0.80
C VAL A 94 3.78 5.63 -0.42
N ILE A 95 4.56 5.61 -1.48
CA ILE A 95 4.19 5.01 -2.76
C ILE A 95 5.23 3.99 -3.16
N GLY A 96 4.80 2.82 -3.63
CA GLY A 96 5.73 1.81 -4.13
C GLY A 96 5.08 0.46 -4.36
N ALA A 97 5.89 -0.52 -4.71
CA ALA A 97 5.44 -1.90 -4.87
C ALA A 97 4.99 -2.47 -3.52
N MET A 98 4.01 -3.37 -3.55
CA MET A 98 3.58 -4.07 -2.34
C MET A 98 4.33 -5.39 -2.21
N ALA A 99 4.51 -5.84 -0.97
CA ALA A 99 4.97 -7.19 -0.69
C ALA A 99 3.73 -8.07 -0.54
N ASP A 100 3.47 -8.95 -1.50
CA ASP A 100 2.39 -9.92 -1.38
C ASP A 100 2.77 -11.01 -0.36
N ASP A 101 1.90 -11.98 -0.14
CA ASP A 101 2.13 -13.02 0.86
C ASP A 101 3.40 -13.82 0.60
N GLN A 102 3.70 -14.10 -0.66
CA GLN A 102 4.91 -14.84 -1.03
C GLN A 102 6.17 -13.99 -0.80
N ILE A 103 6.15 -12.74 -1.24
CA ILE A 103 7.27 -11.80 -1.02
C ILE A 103 7.46 -11.60 0.48
N TYR A 104 6.37 -11.49 1.24
CA TYR A 104 6.46 -11.34 2.70
C TYR A 104 7.15 -12.55 3.35
N ASN A 105 6.86 -13.75 2.89
CA ASN A 105 7.54 -14.96 3.40
C ASN A 105 9.04 -14.90 3.12
N TYR A 106 9.45 -14.42 1.95
CA TYR A 106 10.87 -14.24 1.64
C TYR A 106 11.51 -13.16 2.51
N ILE A 107 10.77 -12.09 2.81
CA ILE A 107 11.24 -11.05 3.73
C ILE A 107 11.47 -11.64 5.13
N SER A 108 10.54 -12.44 5.62
CA SER A 108 10.68 -13.11 6.92
C SER A 108 11.91 -14.02 6.95
N ASP A 109 12.11 -14.80 5.90
CA ASP A 109 13.27 -15.69 5.78
C ASP A 109 14.58 -14.90 5.77
N TYR A 110 14.60 -13.76 5.09
CA TYR A 110 15.75 -12.88 5.08
C TYR A 110 16.01 -12.27 6.46
N MET A 111 14.98 -11.82 7.15
CA MET A 111 15.09 -11.26 8.50
C MET A 111 15.60 -12.28 9.50
N GLU A 112 15.21 -13.54 9.36
CA GLU A 112 15.63 -14.63 10.23
C GLU A 112 17.03 -15.17 9.88
N GLY A 113 17.62 -14.69 8.79
CA GLY A 113 18.93 -15.14 8.33
C GLY A 113 18.92 -16.45 7.59
N THR A 114 17.74 -17.01 7.26
CA THR A 114 17.60 -18.27 6.54
C THR A 114 18.07 -18.16 5.11
N ILE A 115 17.90 -16.97 4.51
CA ILE A 115 18.39 -16.68 3.15
C ILE A 115 19.20 -15.39 3.15
N THR A 116 20.08 -15.25 2.15
CA THR A 116 20.91 -14.05 1.97
C THR A 116 20.13 -12.99 1.20
N SER A 117 20.66 -11.76 1.18
CA SER A 117 20.10 -10.67 0.38
C SER A 117 20.06 -11.04 -1.11
N GLU A 118 21.13 -11.67 -1.64
CA GLU A 118 21.19 -12.10 -3.04
C GLU A 118 20.11 -13.15 -3.34
N GLN A 119 19.93 -14.12 -2.44
CA GLN A 119 18.88 -15.14 -2.58
C GLN A 119 17.49 -14.51 -2.57
N PHE A 120 17.27 -13.53 -1.69
CA PHE A 120 16.00 -12.81 -1.63
C PHE A 120 15.67 -12.18 -2.99
N TRP A 121 16.62 -11.46 -3.58
CA TRP A 121 16.37 -10.76 -4.84
C TRP A 121 16.16 -11.70 -6.02
N VAL A 122 16.77 -12.87 -6.00
CA VAL A 122 16.53 -13.90 -7.03
C VAL A 122 15.10 -14.42 -6.94
N MET A 123 14.57 -14.57 -5.71
CA MET A 123 13.23 -15.14 -5.49
C MET A 123 12.12 -14.09 -5.57
N ALA A 124 12.43 -12.81 -5.30
CA ALA A 124 11.44 -11.75 -5.22
C ALA A 124 11.00 -11.25 -6.60
N LYS A 125 10.16 -12.05 -7.26
CA LYS A 125 9.60 -11.70 -8.56
C LYS A 125 8.09 -11.66 -8.47
N PHE A 126 7.49 -10.56 -8.90
CA PHE A 126 6.04 -10.43 -8.95
C PHE A 126 5.49 -11.07 -10.21
N LYS A 127 4.38 -11.80 -10.08
CA LYS A 127 3.62 -12.30 -11.22
C LYS A 127 2.87 -11.18 -11.94
N TYR A 128 2.50 -10.15 -11.19
CA TYR A 128 1.74 -9.00 -11.68
C TYR A 128 2.40 -7.73 -11.21
N PRO A 129 2.29 -6.63 -11.96
CA PRO A 129 2.68 -5.33 -11.45
C PRO A 129 1.87 -5.02 -10.19
N THR A 130 2.55 -4.53 -9.16
CA THR A 130 1.89 -4.08 -7.94
C THR A 130 2.27 -2.64 -7.67
N TYR A 131 1.33 -1.89 -7.11
CA TYR A 131 1.53 -0.49 -6.82
C TYR A 131 0.57 -0.09 -5.72
N GLN A 132 1.10 0.46 -4.65
CA GLN A 132 0.25 0.90 -3.55
C GLN A 132 0.62 2.31 -3.13
N ILE A 133 -0.38 3.04 -2.68
CA ILE A 133 -0.24 4.38 -2.14
C ILE A 133 -0.85 4.33 -0.75
N ASN A 134 -0.03 4.57 0.28
CA ASN A 134 -0.50 4.62 1.65
C ASN A 134 -0.64 6.07 2.08
N PHE A 135 -1.86 6.48 2.42
CA PHE A 135 -2.16 7.79 2.98
C PHE A 135 -2.01 7.65 4.49
N CYS A 136 -0.91 8.15 5.04
CA CYS A 136 -0.47 7.83 6.40
C CYS A 136 -0.96 8.81 7.45
N THR A 137 -1.43 10.00 7.06
CA THR A 137 -1.80 11.07 7.99
C THR A 137 -3.17 11.65 7.64
N GLN A 138 -3.78 12.35 8.59
CA GLN A 138 -5.04 13.07 8.34
C GLN A 138 -4.86 14.13 7.24
N LYS A 139 -3.70 14.77 7.20
CA LYS A 139 -3.35 15.73 6.17
C LYS A 139 -3.36 15.08 4.78
N ALA A 140 -2.85 13.87 4.67
CA ALA A 140 -2.86 13.11 3.41
C ALA A 140 -4.28 12.70 3.01
N LEU A 141 -5.11 12.29 3.96
CA LEU A 141 -6.49 11.88 3.68
C LEU A 141 -7.31 12.99 3.06
N LYS A 142 -7.01 14.24 3.37
CA LYS A 142 -7.71 15.40 2.79
C LYS A 142 -7.49 15.56 1.30
N CYS A 143 -6.51 14.87 0.75
CA CYS A 143 -6.24 14.85 -0.70
C CYS A 143 -7.17 13.92 -1.46
N LEU A 144 -7.87 13.03 -0.74
CA LEU A 144 -8.79 12.06 -1.33
C LEU A 144 -10.19 12.66 -1.43
N GLN A 145 -10.78 12.59 -2.63
CA GLN A 145 -12.16 12.97 -2.86
C GLN A 145 -12.92 11.75 -3.35
N TYR A 146 -13.86 11.27 -2.55
CA TYR A 146 -14.69 10.12 -2.90
C TYR A 146 -15.52 10.42 -4.14
N ARG A 147 -15.57 9.49 -5.09
CA ARG A 147 -16.35 9.64 -6.32
C ARG A 147 -17.47 8.63 -6.42
N ASP A 148 -17.13 7.35 -6.28
CA ASP A 148 -18.09 6.28 -6.54
C ASP A 148 -17.56 4.98 -5.95
N TYR A 149 -18.32 3.91 -6.11
CA TYR A 149 -17.88 2.57 -5.76
C TYR A 149 -18.39 1.58 -6.79
N GLU A 150 -17.75 0.42 -6.82
CA GLU A 150 -18.17 -0.69 -7.67
C GLU A 150 -18.22 -1.97 -6.83
N GLU A 151 -19.23 -2.78 -7.06
CA GLU A 151 -19.28 -4.12 -6.49
C GLU A 151 -18.49 -5.06 -7.39
N VAL A 152 -17.70 -5.95 -6.79
CA VAL A 152 -16.84 -6.90 -7.50
C VAL A 152 -17.48 -8.28 -7.45
N LYS A 153 -17.45 -8.97 -8.59
CA LYS A 153 -17.96 -10.35 -8.70
C LYS A 153 -16.92 -11.39 -8.29
#